data_4827142d1918da3646d8fd1fbfb06bed
#
_entry.id   4827142d1918da3646d8fd1fbfb06bed
#
_cell.length_a   1.000
_cell.length_b   1.000
_cell.length_c   1.000
_cell.angle_alpha   90.00
_cell.angle_beta   90.00
_cell.angle_gamma   90.00
#
_symmetry.space_group_name_H-M   'P 1'
#
loop_
_entity.id
_entity.type
_entity.pdbx_description
1 polymer ?
#
loop_
_entity_poly.entity_id
_entity_poly.type
_entity_poly.pdbx_seq_one_letter_code
_entity_poly.pdbx_strand_id
1 'polypeptide(L)'
;MKPKALVFGHTGQDGRLLTELLLGQGFSVIGISSREMLVESSTQKSRFDISSKTDMEYLIESYKPEQIYYLSAFHSSTENLGALPSVEIYTRSIEVNAEGFLNVLHAVAQKNPLSRIFYASSSHVFGNPIVAPQDERHPRNPLAPYGQSKSLAMDIAQYYRHQHQLYCSCGILYNHESHFRSSSFFSKKVCLGVANIVRGIQKKLVVGDLDSVVDWSHANDVVMAMYLSLSVDQPMDYVIASGKGHTTREFLSEAFKSQGLNYLNYVEANKKFEDPNFTNIPRIGDSRLIAEVTGWSPEFS
;
A
#
# COMPACT_ATOMS: atom_id res chain seq x y z
N MET A 1 3.48 1.88 -30.86
CA MET A 1 4.22 1.12 -29.80
C MET A 1 3.25 0.92 -28.64
N LYS A 2 3.41 -0.16 -27.86
CA LYS A 2 2.59 -0.34 -26.63
C LYS A 2 2.99 0.74 -25.61
N PRO A 3 2.02 1.31 -24.84
CA PRO A 3 2.33 2.21 -23.74
C PRO A 3 3.17 1.49 -22.69
N LYS A 4 4.07 2.20 -22.03
CA LYS A 4 4.97 1.62 -21.04
C LYS A 4 4.59 2.05 -19.62
N ALA A 5 4.59 1.09 -18.70
CA ALA A 5 4.42 1.35 -17.28
C ALA A 5 5.65 0.89 -16.49
N LEU A 6 6.10 1.72 -15.55
CA LEU A 6 7.19 1.41 -14.62
C LEU A 6 6.60 1.20 -13.23
N VAL A 7 6.84 0.02 -12.64
CA VAL A 7 6.27 -0.39 -11.34
C VAL A 7 7.40 -0.64 -10.34
N PHE A 8 7.61 0.28 -9.43
CA PHE A 8 8.50 0.10 -8.28
C PHE A 8 7.80 -0.73 -7.21
N GLY A 9 8.42 -1.82 -6.76
CA GLY A 9 7.82 -2.76 -5.81
C GLY A 9 6.96 -3.84 -6.48
N HIS A 10 7.21 -4.18 -7.75
CA HIS A 10 6.43 -5.14 -8.54
C HIS A 10 6.33 -6.54 -7.94
N THR A 11 7.25 -6.95 -7.05
CA THR A 11 7.21 -8.25 -6.37
C THR A 11 6.30 -8.30 -5.16
N GLY A 12 5.84 -7.14 -4.67
CA GLY A 12 4.86 -7.04 -3.59
C GLY A 12 3.46 -7.47 -4.01
N GLN A 13 2.52 -7.51 -3.05
CA GLN A 13 1.12 -7.83 -3.31
C GLN A 13 0.55 -6.98 -4.45
N ASP A 14 0.54 -5.67 -4.25
CA ASP A 14 -0.07 -4.73 -5.19
C ASP A 14 0.70 -4.68 -6.52
N GLY A 15 2.04 -4.77 -6.44
CA GLY A 15 2.89 -4.77 -7.62
C GLY A 15 2.61 -5.95 -8.56
N ARG A 16 2.35 -7.14 -8.02
CA ARG A 16 1.98 -8.32 -8.81
C ARG A 16 0.63 -8.16 -9.47
N LEU A 17 -0.39 -7.80 -8.70
CA LEU A 17 -1.76 -7.61 -9.19
C LEU A 17 -1.83 -6.46 -10.20
N LEU A 18 -1.15 -5.36 -9.93
CA LEU A 18 -1.08 -4.23 -10.85
C LEU A 18 -0.33 -4.57 -12.14
N THR A 19 0.76 -5.35 -12.06
CA THR A 19 1.48 -5.83 -13.25
C THR A 19 0.57 -6.66 -14.13
N GLU A 20 -0.19 -7.58 -13.55
CA GLU A 20 -1.17 -8.41 -14.28
C GLU A 20 -2.27 -7.54 -14.93
N LEU A 21 -2.82 -6.59 -14.19
CA LEU A 21 -3.80 -5.63 -14.70
C LEU A 21 -3.25 -4.84 -15.88
N LEU A 22 -2.07 -4.23 -15.76
CA LEU A 22 -1.45 -3.40 -16.79
C LEU A 22 -1.13 -4.19 -18.06
N LEU A 23 -0.64 -5.42 -17.92
CA LEU A 23 -0.44 -6.32 -19.07
C LEU A 23 -1.77 -6.61 -19.77
N GLY A 24 -2.86 -6.85 -19.03
CA GLY A 24 -4.21 -7.01 -19.55
C GLY A 24 -4.75 -5.77 -20.26
N GLN A 25 -4.34 -4.57 -19.82
CA GLN A 25 -4.66 -3.29 -20.46
C GLN A 25 -3.74 -2.96 -21.66
N GLY A 26 -2.83 -3.85 -22.03
CA GLY A 26 -1.97 -3.72 -23.20
C GLY A 26 -0.67 -2.95 -22.98
N PHE A 27 -0.30 -2.64 -21.75
CA PHE A 27 0.98 -2.01 -21.42
C PHE A 27 2.16 -2.99 -21.58
N SER A 28 3.33 -2.45 -21.91
CA SER A 28 4.61 -3.09 -21.66
C SER A 28 5.07 -2.69 -20.24
N VAL A 29 5.20 -3.66 -19.34
CA VAL A 29 5.51 -3.39 -17.93
C VAL A 29 6.99 -3.60 -17.63
N ILE A 30 7.60 -2.60 -17.00
CA ILE A 30 8.92 -2.65 -16.40
C ILE A 30 8.75 -2.66 -14.88
N GLY A 31 9.10 -3.77 -14.23
CA GLY A 31 8.99 -3.92 -12.78
C GLY A 31 10.35 -3.82 -12.11
N ILE A 32 10.46 -3.00 -11.06
CA ILE A 32 11.68 -2.82 -10.27
C ILE A 32 11.43 -3.25 -8.83
N SER A 33 12.31 -4.09 -8.30
CA SER A 33 12.39 -4.39 -6.86
C SER A 33 13.85 -4.38 -6.41
N SER A 34 14.09 -4.49 -5.10
CA SER A 34 15.44 -4.57 -4.54
C SER A 34 16.23 -5.82 -4.98
N ARG A 35 15.57 -6.82 -5.55
CA ARG A 35 16.17 -8.11 -5.92
C ARG A 35 16.15 -8.38 -7.40
N GLU A 36 15.09 -8.00 -8.07
CA GLU A 36 14.83 -8.38 -9.46
C GLU A 36 14.18 -7.24 -10.25
N MET A 37 14.36 -7.30 -11.54
CA MET A 37 13.75 -6.43 -12.53
C MET A 37 12.98 -7.29 -13.52
N LEU A 38 11.75 -6.87 -13.84
CA LEU A 38 10.90 -7.45 -14.88
C LEU A 38 10.95 -6.56 -16.12
N VAL A 39 11.24 -7.15 -17.27
CA VAL A 39 11.15 -6.46 -18.58
C VAL A 39 10.53 -7.42 -19.58
N GLU A 40 9.42 -7.02 -20.20
CA GLU A 40 8.74 -7.81 -21.26
C GLU A 40 8.47 -9.28 -20.85
N SER A 41 8.01 -9.51 -19.63
CA SER A 41 7.75 -10.82 -19.05
C SER A 41 9.00 -11.68 -18.76
N SER A 42 10.20 -11.11 -18.87
CA SER A 42 11.46 -11.72 -18.48
C SER A 42 11.99 -11.13 -17.19
N THR A 43 12.32 -11.98 -16.22
CA THR A 43 12.88 -11.54 -14.94
C THR A 43 14.40 -11.65 -14.95
N GLN A 44 15.09 -10.60 -14.50
CA GLN A 44 16.54 -10.57 -14.33
C GLN A 44 16.91 -9.94 -12.98
N LYS A 45 18.16 -10.12 -12.55
CA LYS A 45 18.65 -9.48 -11.32
C LYS A 45 18.59 -7.96 -11.45
N SER A 46 17.94 -7.28 -10.51
CA SER A 46 17.94 -5.82 -10.46
C SER A 46 19.32 -5.29 -10.14
N ARG A 47 19.68 -4.19 -10.82
CA ARG A 47 20.92 -3.42 -10.59
C ARG A 47 20.62 -2.00 -10.13
N PHE A 48 19.34 -1.67 -9.95
CA PHE A 48 18.88 -0.32 -9.66
C PHE A 48 18.62 -0.12 -8.17
N ASP A 49 19.11 0.99 -7.65
CA ASP A 49 18.87 1.44 -6.28
C ASP A 49 18.00 2.70 -6.33
N ILE A 50 16.85 2.66 -5.63
CA ILE A 50 15.94 3.80 -5.54
C ILE A 50 16.57 5.02 -4.85
N SER A 51 17.60 4.82 -4.02
CA SER A 51 18.37 5.92 -3.41
C SER A 51 19.33 6.60 -4.38
N SER A 52 19.63 5.96 -5.51
CA SER A 52 20.54 6.48 -6.56
C SER A 52 19.78 7.36 -7.55
N LYS A 53 20.04 8.67 -7.55
CA LYS A 53 19.50 9.60 -8.53
C LYS A 53 19.85 9.19 -9.97
N THR A 54 21.10 8.78 -10.19
CA THR A 54 21.59 8.37 -11.51
C THR A 54 20.84 7.16 -12.04
N ASP A 55 20.53 6.19 -11.16
CA ASP A 55 19.76 5.02 -11.55
C ASP A 55 18.32 5.40 -11.94
N MET A 56 17.69 6.31 -11.19
CA MET A 56 16.35 6.79 -11.49
C MET A 56 16.33 7.58 -12.82
N GLU A 57 17.28 8.47 -13.04
CA GLU A 57 17.42 9.19 -14.31
C GLU A 57 17.61 8.23 -15.48
N TYR A 58 18.48 7.23 -15.35
CA TYR A 58 18.71 6.22 -16.38
C TYR A 58 17.43 5.42 -16.69
N LEU A 59 16.69 4.97 -15.67
CA LEU A 59 15.44 4.24 -15.87
C LEU A 59 14.40 5.07 -16.63
N ILE A 60 14.18 6.32 -16.20
CA ILE A 60 13.18 7.20 -16.83
C ILE A 60 13.58 7.53 -18.26
N GLU A 61 14.85 7.86 -18.51
CA GLU A 61 15.35 8.21 -19.84
C GLU A 61 15.34 7.03 -20.83
N SER A 62 15.73 5.84 -20.35
CA SER A 62 15.83 4.64 -21.20
C SER A 62 14.47 4.05 -21.56
N TYR A 63 13.54 4.02 -20.61
CA TYR A 63 12.24 3.39 -20.84
C TYR A 63 11.14 4.36 -21.26
N LYS A 64 11.25 5.64 -20.90
CA LYS A 64 10.26 6.71 -21.17
C LYS A 64 8.83 6.23 -20.86
N PRO A 65 8.56 5.81 -19.59
CA PRO A 65 7.25 5.28 -19.22
C PRO A 65 6.17 6.35 -19.31
N GLU A 66 4.97 5.98 -19.77
CA GLU A 66 3.79 6.83 -19.75
C GLU A 66 3.17 6.87 -18.35
N GLN A 67 3.25 5.74 -17.63
CA GLN A 67 2.76 5.62 -16.27
C GLN A 67 3.84 5.06 -15.34
N ILE A 68 3.90 5.59 -14.12
CA ILE A 68 4.83 5.19 -13.08
C ILE A 68 4.05 4.93 -11.81
N TYR A 69 4.25 3.75 -11.21
CA TYR A 69 3.62 3.37 -9.94
C TYR A 69 4.69 3.14 -8.89
N TYR A 70 4.73 4.01 -7.88
CA TYR A 70 5.66 3.87 -6.76
C TYR A 70 4.98 3.14 -5.60
N LEU A 71 5.14 1.81 -5.59
CA LEU A 71 4.57 0.90 -4.58
C LEU A 71 5.65 0.37 -3.62
N SER A 72 6.93 0.72 -3.85
CA SER A 72 8.00 0.37 -2.93
C SER A 72 7.74 0.97 -1.57
N ALA A 73 7.84 0.15 -0.53
CA ALA A 73 7.67 0.62 0.83
C ALA A 73 8.53 -0.20 1.81
N PHE A 74 9.09 0.48 2.79
CA PHE A 74 9.58 -0.13 4.01
C PHE A 74 8.51 0.03 5.09
N HIS A 75 7.98 -1.09 5.55
CA HIS A 75 6.99 -1.17 6.62
C HIS A 75 7.49 -2.13 7.71
N SER A 76 7.59 -1.65 8.94
CA SER A 76 7.85 -2.49 10.11
C SER A 76 6.54 -2.73 10.83
N SER A 77 6.10 -3.99 10.91
CA SER A 77 4.90 -4.34 11.68
C SER A 77 5.18 -4.25 13.19
N THR A 78 4.15 -3.99 13.98
CA THR A 78 4.24 -3.96 15.45
C THR A 78 4.78 -5.26 16.05
N GLU A 79 4.58 -6.40 15.38
CA GLU A 79 5.11 -7.69 15.77
C GLU A 79 6.65 -7.80 15.60
N ASN A 80 7.24 -6.96 14.75
CA ASN A 80 8.67 -6.92 14.43
C ASN A 80 9.40 -5.71 15.03
N LEU A 81 8.72 -4.88 15.84
CA LEU A 81 9.32 -3.67 16.43
C LEU A 81 10.54 -3.91 17.32
N GLY A 82 10.77 -5.15 17.78
CA GLY A 82 11.97 -5.51 18.55
C GLY A 82 13.16 -5.98 17.71
N ALA A 83 13.01 -6.11 16.38
CA ALA A 83 14.05 -6.67 15.51
C ALA A 83 15.08 -5.65 15.02
N LEU A 84 14.73 -4.35 14.99
CA LEU A 84 15.61 -3.27 14.53
C LEU A 84 15.61 -2.10 15.53
N PRO A 85 16.75 -1.38 15.69
CA PRO A 85 16.78 -0.12 16.43
C PRO A 85 15.81 0.92 15.84
N SER A 86 15.21 1.75 16.70
CA SER A 86 14.25 2.79 16.26
C SER A 86 14.82 3.75 15.22
N VAL A 87 16.10 4.13 15.36
CA VAL A 87 16.81 4.98 14.38
C VAL A 87 16.85 4.31 13.01
N GLU A 88 17.15 3.02 12.94
CA GLU A 88 17.19 2.29 11.67
C GLU A 88 15.82 2.20 11.02
N ILE A 89 14.75 1.99 11.80
CA ILE A 89 13.37 1.99 11.30
C ILE A 89 13.04 3.36 10.68
N TYR A 90 13.40 4.46 11.34
CA TYR A 90 13.20 5.81 10.82
C TYR A 90 13.98 6.03 9.53
N THR A 91 15.29 5.78 9.55
CA THR A 91 16.17 5.99 8.40
C THR A 91 15.64 5.23 7.18
N ARG A 92 15.38 3.94 7.32
CA ARG A 92 14.87 3.12 6.20
C ARG A 92 13.48 3.53 5.74
N SER A 93 12.61 3.98 6.66
CA SER A 93 11.30 4.50 6.29
C SER A 93 11.43 5.76 5.43
N ILE A 94 12.32 6.69 5.78
CA ILE A 94 12.56 7.90 5.00
C ILE A 94 13.23 7.55 3.66
N GLU A 95 14.28 6.76 3.68
CA GLU A 95 15.03 6.36 2.47
C GLU A 95 14.11 5.72 1.41
N VAL A 96 13.33 4.72 1.83
CA VAL A 96 12.50 3.97 0.88
C VAL A 96 11.21 4.71 0.53
N ASN A 97 10.49 5.25 1.55
CA ASN A 97 9.14 5.76 1.32
C ASN A 97 9.11 7.21 0.82
N ALA A 98 10.14 8.01 1.11
CA ALA A 98 10.17 9.44 0.75
C ALA A 98 11.33 9.78 -0.18
N GLU A 99 12.59 9.49 0.17
CA GLU A 99 13.76 9.88 -0.61
C GLU A 99 13.82 9.15 -1.96
N GLY A 100 13.57 7.82 -1.98
CA GLY A 100 13.49 7.07 -3.22
C GLY A 100 12.41 7.61 -4.16
N PHE A 101 11.27 8.02 -3.61
CA PHE A 101 10.21 8.66 -4.38
C PHE A 101 10.61 10.04 -4.89
N LEU A 102 11.28 10.86 -4.07
CA LEU A 102 11.84 12.15 -4.48
C LEU A 102 12.80 11.99 -5.67
N ASN A 103 13.66 10.97 -5.65
CA ASN A 103 14.58 10.69 -6.76
C ASN A 103 13.82 10.35 -8.05
N VAL A 104 12.71 9.59 -7.96
CA VAL A 104 11.85 9.31 -9.13
C VAL A 104 11.21 10.59 -9.65
N LEU A 105 10.63 11.43 -8.78
CA LEU A 105 10.01 12.70 -9.19
C LEU A 105 11.03 13.63 -9.85
N HIS A 106 12.25 13.73 -9.29
CA HIS A 106 13.33 14.51 -9.88
C HIS A 106 13.70 13.99 -11.27
N ALA A 107 13.90 12.70 -11.43
CA ALA A 107 14.21 12.07 -12.70
C ALA A 107 13.12 12.31 -13.75
N VAL A 108 11.83 12.19 -13.34
CA VAL A 108 10.70 12.47 -14.23
C VAL A 108 10.69 13.92 -14.68
N ALA A 109 10.88 14.87 -13.76
CA ALA A 109 10.93 16.30 -14.09
C ALA A 109 12.02 16.64 -15.11
N GLN A 110 13.17 15.94 -15.05
CA GLN A 110 14.31 16.18 -15.94
C GLN A 110 14.23 15.43 -17.28
N LYS A 111 13.71 14.20 -17.28
CA LYS A 111 13.86 13.26 -18.40
C LYS A 111 12.57 12.93 -19.14
N ASN A 112 11.41 12.95 -18.45
CA ASN A 112 10.11 12.62 -19.06
C ASN A 112 8.94 13.27 -18.30
N PRO A 113 8.78 14.60 -18.32
CA PRO A 113 7.82 15.34 -17.51
C PRO A 113 6.35 15.05 -17.85
N LEU A 114 6.10 14.33 -18.94
CA LEU A 114 4.73 13.91 -19.34
C LEU A 114 4.28 12.59 -18.71
N SER A 115 5.17 11.89 -18.00
CA SER A 115 4.78 10.68 -17.27
C SER A 115 3.73 10.99 -16.21
N ARG A 116 2.73 10.12 -16.09
CA ARG A 116 1.75 10.16 -15.00
C ARG A 116 2.21 9.26 -13.87
N ILE A 117 2.21 9.77 -12.64
CA ILE A 117 2.81 9.11 -11.48
C ILE A 117 1.73 8.83 -10.45
N PHE A 118 1.67 7.59 -9.96
CA PHE A 118 0.92 7.19 -8.77
C PHE A 118 1.88 6.87 -7.63
N TYR A 119 1.62 7.46 -6.46
CA TYR A 119 2.30 7.15 -5.22
C TYR A 119 1.37 6.41 -4.26
N ALA A 120 1.77 5.22 -3.79
CA ALA A 120 1.04 4.48 -2.77
C ALA A 120 1.35 5.05 -1.38
N SER A 121 0.47 5.93 -0.89
CA SER A 121 0.45 6.39 0.50
C SER A 121 -0.31 5.41 1.39
N SER A 122 -0.76 5.80 2.57
CA SER A 122 -1.42 4.92 3.53
C SER A 122 -2.32 5.68 4.48
N SER A 123 -3.40 5.08 4.95
CA SER A 123 -4.25 5.61 6.04
C SER A 123 -3.50 5.89 7.34
N HIS A 124 -2.29 5.35 7.51
CA HIS A 124 -1.40 5.68 8.62
C HIS A 124 -0.95 7.16 8.65
N VAL A 125 -1.13 7.92 7.56
CA VAL A 125 -0.90 9.37 7.55
C VAL A 125 -1.88 10.12 8.46
N PHE A 126 -3.06 9.57 8.69
CA PHE A 126 -4.06 10.16 9.59
C PHE A 126 -3.74 9.92 11.07
N GLY A 127 -2.88 8.94 11.39
CA GLY A 127 -2.55 8.59 12.78
C GLY A 127 -3.78 8.17 13.56
N ASN A 128 -4.05 8.88 14.66
CA ASN A 128 -5.31 8.77 15.39
C ASN A 128 -6.33 9.74 14.78
N PRO A 129 -7.30 9.28 14.01
CA PRO A 129 -8.26 10.16 13.36
C PRO A 129 -9.17 10.85 14.40
N ILE A 130 -9.67 12.03 14.05
CA ILE A 130 -10.58 12.82 14.89
C ILE A 130 -12.06 12.59 14.55
N VAL A 131 -12.32 11.98 13.40
CA VAL A 131 -13.66 11.64 12.91
C VAL A 131 -13.57 10.42 11.97
N ALA A 132 -14.67 9.69 11.81
CA ALA A 132 -14.84 8.64 10.81
C ALA A 132 -16.13 8.90 10.02
N PRO A 133 -16.18 8.58 8.71
CA PRO A 133 -15.03 8.18 7.89
C PRO A 133 -14.07 9.33 7.59
N GLN A 134 -12.83 9.02 7.19
CA GLN A 134 -11.81 10.00 6.80
C GLN A 134 -11.85 10.21 5.28
N ASP A 135 -11.95 11.47 4.84
CA ASP A 135 -11.77 11.91 3.47
C ASP A 135 -10.35 12.51 3.23
N GLU A 136 -10.08 13.00 2.04
CA GLU A 136 -8.79 13.60 1.65
C GLU A 136 -8.46 14.91 2.41
N ARG A 137 -9.46 15.56 3.01
CA ARG A 137 -9.32 16.79 3.78
C ARG A 137 -9.07 16.54 5.28
N HIS A 138 -9.20 15.28 5.71
CA HIS A 138 -8.90 14.92 7.10
C HIS A 138 -7.44 15.27 7.43
N PRO A 139 -7.17 15.92 8.59
CA PRO A 139 -5.82 16.29 8.99
C PRO A 139 -4.89 15.08 9.07
N ARG A 140 -3.68 15.21 8.51
CA ARG A 140 -2.61 14.22 8.66
C ARG A 140 -1.90 14.44 9.99
N ASN A 141 -1.84 13.42 10.83
CA ASN A 141 -1.18 13.44 12.14
C ASN A 141 -0.49 12.08 12.42
N PRO A 142 0.47 11.66 11.58
CA PRO A 142 1.07 10.33 11.67
C PRO A 142 1.90 10.15 12.94
N LEU A 143 1.72 9.02 13.65
CA LEU A 143 2.36 8.73 14.92
C LEU A 143 3.62 7.85 14.80
N ALA A 144 3.75 7.11 13.72
CA ALA A 144 4.83 6.14 13.52
C ALA A 144 5.71 6.51 12.30
N PRO A 145 6.98 6.05 12.26
CA PRO A 145 7.92 6.37 11.18
C PRO A 145 7.38 6.07 9.78
N TYR A 146 6.64 4.98 9.64
CA TYR A 146 5.98 4.63 8.38
C TYR A 146 4.97 5.70 7.92
N GLY A 147 4.03 6.07 8.78
CA GLY A 147 3.03 7.10 8.48
C GLY A 147 3.67 8.47 8.23
N GLN A 148 4.70 8.83 9.00
CA GLN A 148 5.43 10.09 8.85
C GLN A 148 6.17 10.16 7.52
N SER A 149 6.86 9.09 7.11
CA SER A 149 7.55 9.04 5.81
C SER A 149 6.57 9.06 4.63
N LYS A 150 5.39 8.41 4.76
CA LYS A 150 4.32 8.47 3.76
C LYS A 150 3.70 9.86 3.66
N SER A 151 3.51 10.57 4.79
CA SER A 151 3.04 11.94 4.81
C SER A 151 4.04 12.91 4.17
N LEU A 152 5.34 12.78 4.49
CA LEU A 152 6.41 13.55 3.87
C LEU A 152 6.42 13.36 2.34
N ALA A 153 6.27 12.13 1.86
CA ALA A 153 6.23 11.86 0.42
C ALA A 153 5.02 12.51 -0.28
N MET A 154 3.87 12.60 0.39
CA MET A 154 2.71 13.35 -0.14
C MET A 154 3.01 14.85 -0.25
N ASP A 155 3.71 15.44 0.73
CA ASP A 155 4.13 16.84 0.66
C ASP A 155 5.12 17.08 -0.49
N ILE A 156 6.05 16.15 -0.71
CA ILE A 156 6.97 16.17 -1.85
C ILE A 156 6.18 16.06 -3.17
N ALA A 157 5.21 15.15 -3.27
CA ALA A 157 4.34 15.02 -4.44
C ALA A 157 3.61 16.33 -4.74
N GLN A 158 3.03 16.95 -3.72
CA GLN A 158 2.34 18.24 -3.84
C GLN A 158 3.27 19.35 -4.34
N TYR A 159 4.50 19.42 -3.81
CA TYR A 159 5.51 20.37 -4.26
C TYR A 159 5.82 20.19 -5.76
N TYR A 160 6.10 18.96 -6.22
CA TYR A 160 6.41 18.69 -7.62
C TYR A 160 5.22 18.92 -8.54
N ARG A 161 4.00 18.65 -8.08
CA ARG A 161 2.75 18.95 -8.79
C ARG A 161 2.61 20.46 -9.06
N HIS A 162 2.91 21.30 -8.06
CA HIS A 162 2.76 22.75 -8.17
C HIS A 162 3.95 23.42 -8.85
N GLN A 163 5.19 23.07 -8.50
CA GLN A 163 6.37 23.77 -8.96
C GLN A 163 6.89 23.26 -10.32
N HIS A 164 6.71 21.98 -10.59
CA HIS A 164 7.20 21.33 -11.81
C HIS A 164 6.08 20.89 -12.75
N GLN A 165 4.83 21.16 -12.42
CA GLN A 165 3.64 20.80 -13.22
C GLN A 165 3.58 19.29 -13.53
N LEU A 166 4.15 18.45 -12.67
CA LEU A 166 4.12 17.00 -12.86
C LEU A 166 2.71 16.45 -12.57
N TYR A 167 2.29 15.50 -13.39
CA TYR A 167 1.11 14.71 -13.07
C TYR A 167 1.48 13.67 -12.01
N CYS A 168 1.13 13.92 -10.76
CA CYS A 168 1.40 13.04 -9.64
C CYS A 168 0.19 12.91 -8.72
N SER A 169 -0.42 11.71 -8.65
CA SER A 169 -1.54 11.39 -7.76
C SER A 169 -1.05 10.52 -6.60
N CYS A 170 -1.59 10.74 -5.40
CA CYS A 170 -1.31 9.90 -4.23
C CYS A 170 -2.57 9.14 -3.82
N GLY A 171 -2.46 7.82 -3.63
CA GLY A 171 -3.51 7.01 -3.03
C GLY A 171 -3.31 6.85 -1.53
N ILE A 172 -4.22 7.33 -0.70
CA ILE A 172 -4.26 7.07 0.74
C ILE A 172 -4.95 5.71 0.95
N LEU A 173 -4.14 4.65 0.91
CA LEU A 173 -4.63 3.28 0.90
C LEU A 173 -5.01 2.81 2.29
N TYR A 174 -6.20 2.24 2.42
CA TYR A 174 -6.63 1.50 3.60
C TYR A 174 -6.17 0.04 3.51
N ASN A 175 -6.43 -0.77 4.53
CA ASN A 175 -5.99 -2.15 4.50
C ASN A 175 -6.64 -2.90 3.34
N HIS A 176 -5.84 -3.63 2.58
CA HIS A 176 -6.32 -4.39 1.44
C HIS A 176 -5.57 -5.71 1.33
N GLU A 177 -6.30 -6.74 1.02
CA GLU A 177 -5.87 -8.11 1.21
C GLU A 177 -5.96 -8.94 -0.06
N SER A 178 -5.05 -9.89 -0.20
CA SER A 178 -5.09 -10.91 -1.24
C SER A 178 -4.30 -12.14 -0.81
N HIS A 179 -4.29 -13.16 -1.66
CA HIS A 179 -3.46 -14.34 -1.44
C HIS A 179 -1.94 -14.04 -1.44
N PHE A 180 -1.51 -12.90 -1.98
CA PHE A 180 -0.11 -12.42 -1.97
C PHE A 180 0.27 -11.67 -0.69
N ARG A 181 -0.67 -11.43 0.23
CA ARG A 181 -0.38 -10.72 1.48
C ARG A 181 0.70 -11.43 2.29
N SER A 182 1.64 -10.67 2.87
CA SER A 182 2.68 -11.22 3.74
C SER A 182 2.10 -11.80 5.03
N SER A 183 2.69 -12.89 5.53
CA SER A 183 2.28 -13.56 6.77
C SER A 183 2.43 -12.70 8.04
N SER A 184 3.16 -11.59 7.97
CA SER A 184 3.27 -10.62 9.05
C SER A 184 2.02 -9.75 9.26
N PHE A 185 1.06 -9.78 8.33
CA PHE A 185 -0.19 -9.04 8.44
C PHE A 185 -1.31 -9.89 9.02
N PHE A 186 -2.20 -9.24 9.78
CA PHE A 186 -3.27 -9.88 10.53
C PHE A 186 -4.10 -10.87 9.70
N SER A 187 -4.63 -10.45 8.56
CA SER A 187 -5.47 -11.28 7.69
C SER A 187 -4.78 -12.59 7.27
N LYS A 188 -3.54 -12.49 6.77
CA LYS A 188 -2.77 -13.65 6.34
C LYS A 188 -2.36 -14.54 7.52
N LYS A 189 -1.99 -13.94 8.66
CA LYS A 189 -1.71 -14.65 9.91
C LYS A 189 -2.92 -15.47 10.36
N VAL A 190 -4.12 -14.89 10.32
CA VAL A 190 -5.35 -15.59 10.66
C VAL A 190 -5.62 -16.75 9.70
N CYS A 191 -5.57 -16.53 8.39
CA CYS A 191 -5.79 -17.58 7.39
C CYS A 191 -4.81 -18.75 7.55
N LEU A 192 -3.53 -18.46 7.77
CA LEU A 192 -2.51 -19.49 8.02
C LEU A 192 -2.74 -20.20 9.35
N GLY A 193 -3.11 -19.46 10.40
CA GLY A 193 -3.44 -20.02 11.71
C GLY A 193 -4.61 -21.00 11.63
N VAL A 194 -5.69 -20.63 10.95
CA VAL A 194 -6.84 -21.50 10.71
C VAL A 194 -6.43 -22.77 9.95
N ALA A 195 -5.67 -22.62 8.86
CA ALA A 195 -5.17 -23.76 8.09
C ALA A 195 -4.29 -24.71 8.92
N ASN A 196 -3.42 -24.16 9.78
CA ASN A 196 -2.57 -24.94 10.68
C ASN A 196 -3.37 -25.65 11.77
N ILE A 197 -4.42 -25.01 12.30
CA ILE A 197 -5.32 -25.61 13.29
C ILE A 197 -6.09 -26.79 12.67
N VAL A 198 -6.65 -26.61 11.49
CA VAL A 198 -7.34 -27.69 10.74
C VAL A 198 -6.42 -28.88 10.49
N ARG A 199 -5.15 -28.62 10.20
CA ARG A 199 -4.12 -29.66 9.99
C ARG A 199 -3.57 -30.27 11.28
N GLY A 200 -3.96 -29.79 12.45
CA GLY A 200 -3.45 -30.25 13.74
C GLY A 200 -2.01 -29.82 14.04
N ILE A 201 -1.44 -28.90 13.26
CA ILE A 201 -0.07 -28.36 13.43
C ILE A 201 -0.02 -27.34 14.57
N GLN A 202 -1.12 -26.61 14.76
CA GLN A 202 -1.24 -25.54 15.76
C GLN A 202 -2.53 -25.76 16.59
N LYS A 203 -2.48 -25.50 17.90
CA LYS A 203 -3.65 -25.67 18.78
C LYS A 203 -4.40 -24.37 19.01
N LYS A 204 -3.68 -23.25 19.05
CA LYS A 204 -4.21 -21.94 19.39
C LYS A 204 -3.62 -20.87 18.47
N LEU A 205 -4.41 -19.84 18.16
CA LEU A 205 -3.99 -18.65 17.45
C LEU A 205 -4.00 -17.47 18.43
N VAL A 206 -2.85 -16.84 18.62
CA VAL A 206 -2.71 -15.65 19.45
C VAL A 206 -2.82 -14.40 18.59
N VAL A 207 -3.72 -13.49 18.97
CA VAL A 207 -3.99 -12.21 18.28
C VAL A 207 -3.96 -11.06 19.28
N GLY A 208 -3.95 -9.83 18.78
CA GLY A 208 -4.05 -8.61 19.61
C GLY A 208 -5.49 -8.31 20.02
N ASP A 209 -5.90 -7.05 19.83
CA ASP A 209 -7.23 -6.57 20.13
C ASP A 209 -8.30 -7.19 19.19
N LEU A 210 -9.39 -7.66 19.79
CA LEU A 210 -10.51 -8.28 19.08
C LEU A 210 -11.56 -7.28 18.61
N ASP A 211 -11.57 -6.10 19.18
CA ASP A 211 -12.63 -5.11 19.00
C ASP A 211 -12.19 -3.91 18.13
N SER A 212 -10.94 -3.91 17.70
CA SER A 212 -10.44 -2.94 16.71
C SER A 212 -11.25 -3.02 15.42
N VAL A 213 -11.76 -1.87 14.98
CA VAL A 213 -12.51 -1.74 13.73
C VAL A 213 -11.55 -1.33 12.62
N VAL A 214 -11.54 -2.07 11.53
CA VAL A 214 -10.64 -1.90 10.39
C VAL A 214 -11.44 -1.92 9.10
N ASP A 215 -11.11 -1.02 8.18
CA ASP A 215 -11.61 -1.03 6.81
C ASP A 215 -10.69 -1.93 5.98
N TRP A 216 -11.22 -3.05 5.50
CA TRP A 216 -10.53 -3.97 4.60
C TRP A 216 -11.15 -3.93 3.20
N SER A 217 -10.29 -3.86 2.20
CA SER A 217 -10.65 -3.99 0.78
C SER A 217 -10.01 -5.24 0.18
N HIS A 218 -10.43 -5.63 -1.00
CA HIS A 218 -9.68 -6.58 -1.82
C HIS A 218 -8.61 -5.85 -2.63
N ALA A 219 -7.41 -6.41 -2.72
CA ALA A 219 -6.30 -5.73 -3.38
C ALA A 219 -6.52 -5.51 -4.89
N ASN A 220 -7.36 -6.32 -5.56
CA ASN A 220 -7.72 -6.08 -6.96
C ASN A 220 -8.49 -4.76 -7.14
N ASP A 221 -9.41 -4.43 -6.21
CA ASP A 221 -10.14 -3.16 -6.26
C ASP A 221 -9.16 -1.99 -6.09
N VAL A 222 -8.19 -2.14 -5.19
CA VAL A 222 -7.21 -1.09 -4.92
C VAL A 222 -6.28 -0.86 -6.12
N VAL A 223 -5.78 -1.91 -6.78
CA VAL A 223 -4.93 -1.73 -7.97
C VAL A 223 -5.72 -1.18 -9.16
N MET A 224 -7.03 -1.49 -9.26
CA MET A 224 -7.91 -0.86 -10.24
C MET A 224 -8.06 0.64 -9.97
N ALA A 225 -8.25 1.04 -8.71
CA ALA A 225 -8.27 2.44 -8.30
C ALA A 225 -6.96 3.18 -8.65
N MET A 226 -5.80 2.54 -8.40
CA MET A 226 -4.50 3.08 -8.80
C MET A 226 -4.42 3.35 -10.31
N TYR A 227 -4.86 2.39 -11.12
CA TYR A 227 -4.87 2.52 -12.58
C TYR A 227 -5.82 3.64 -13.04
N LEU A 228 -7.03 3.67 -12.54
CA LEU A 228 -8.05 4.66 -12.92
C LEU A 228 -7.66 6.08 -12.47
N SER A 229 -6.98 6.24 -11.33
CA SER A 229 -6.51 7.55 -10.85
C SER A 229 -5.50 8.22 -11.79
N LEU A 230 -4.84 7.46 -12.66
CA LEU A 230 -3.95 7.98 -13.70
C LEU A 230 -4.64 8.18 -15.05
N SER A 231 -5.94 7.89 -15.16
CA SER A 231 -6.70 8.03 -16.43
C SER A 231 -7.49 9.34 -16.52
N VAL A 232 -7.51 10.14 -15.44
CA VAL A 232 -8.23 11.41 -15.37
C VAL A 232 -7.34 12.60 -15.76
N ASP A 233 -7.95 13.77 -16.04
CA ASP A 233 -7.22 14.92 -16.58
C ASP A 233 -6.29 15.59 -15.54
N GLN A 234 -6.71 15.62 -14.27
CA GLN A 234 -5.98 16.32 -13.20
C GLN A 234 -5.49 15.36 -12.12
N PRO A 235 -4.23 15.51 -11.66
CA PRO A 235 -3.72 14.72 -10.55
C PRO A 235 -4.35 15.18 -9.23
N MET A 236 -4.76 14.21 -8.40
CA MET A 236 -5.32 14.44 -7.07
C MET A 236 -4.80 13.41 -6.08
N ASP A 237 -4.98 13.69 -4.79
CA ASP A 237 -4.84 12.69 -3.74
C ASP A 237 -6.22 12.03 -3.53
N TYR A 238 -6.24 10.72 -3.35
CA TYR A 238 -7.46 9.93 -3.22
C TYR A 238 -7.42 9.02 -2.01
N VAL A 239 -8.50 9.00 -1.23
CA VAL A 239 -8.75 7.91 -0.27
C VAL A 239 -9.24 6.69 -1.05
N ILE A 240 -8.57 5.55 -0.85
CA ILE A 240 -8.92 4.28 -1.48
C ILE A 240 -9.21 3.25 -0.38
N ALA A 241 -10.48 2.94 -0.21
CA ALA A 241 -11.01 2.15 0.89
C ALA A 241 -12.33 1.48 0.50
N SER A 242 -12.78 0.49 1.27
CA SER A 242 -14.11 -0.11 1.10
C SER A 242 -15.24 0.79 1.62
N GLY A 243 -14.92 1.70 2.54
CA GLY A 243 -15.91 2.51 3.28
C GLY A 243 -16.66 1.72 4.36
N LYS A 244 -16.29 0.47 4.61
CA LYS A 244 -16.93 -0.40 5.59
C LYS A 244 -15.95 -0.84 6.67
N GLY A 245 -16.28 -0.60 7.92
CA GLY A 245 -15.50 -1.06 9.06
C GLY A 245 -15.98 -2.42 9.56
N HIS A 246 -15.02 -3.32 9.79
CA HIS A 246 -15.28 -4.63 10.41
C HIS A 246 -14.36 -4.81 11.61
N THR A 247 -14.86 -5.47 12.66
CA THR A 247 -14.03 -5.80 13.81
C THR A 247 -13.07 -6.95 13.48
N THR A 248 -11.92 -6.99 14.16
CA THR A 248 -11.01 -8.13 14.09
C THR A 248 -11.70 -9.43 14.53
N ARG A 249 -12.67 -9.32 15.44
CA ARG A 249 -13.54 -10.44 15.90
C ARG A 249 -14.39 -10.99 14.76
N GLU A 250 -15.03 -10.12 13.97
CA GLU A 250 -15.83 -10.54 12.81
C GLU A 250 -14.97 -11.26 11.80
N PHE A 251 -13.78 -10.72 11.48
CA PHE A 251 -12.84 -11.36 10.55
C PHE A 251 -12.44 -12.77 11.04
N LEU A 252 -12.11 -12.92 12.33
CA LEU A 252 -11.80 -14.22 12.93
C LEU A 252 -12.98 -15.17 12.83
N SER A 253 -14.20 -14.69 13.17
CA SER A 253 -15.41 -15.49 13.11
C SER A 253 -15.62 -16.07 11.71
N GLU A 254 -15.54 -15.24 10.66
CA GLU A 254 -15.74 -15.70 9.28
C GLU A 254 -14.60 -16.62 8.81
N ALA A 255 -13.35 -16.34 9.17
CA ALA A 255 -12.22 -17.19 8.80
C ALA A 255 -12.34 -18.60 9.39
N PHE A 256 -12.72 -18.73 10.68
CA PHE A 256 -12.91 -20.04 11.32
C PHE A 256 -14.18 -20.75 10.83
N LYS A 257 -15.27 -20.01 10.67
CA LYS A 257 -16.54 -20.52 10.15
C LYS A 257 -16.40 -21.13 8.75
N SER A 258 -15.51 -20.58 7.89
CA SER A 258 -15.23 -21.13 6.57
C SER A 258 -14.72 -22.58 6.61
N GLN A 259 -14.19 -23.02 7.75
CA GLN A 259 -13.72 -24.39 8.01
C GLN A 259 -14.60 -25.15 9.00
N GLY A 260 -15.81 -24.68 9.28
CA GLY A 260 -16.73 -25.29 10.24
C GLY A 260 -16.29 -25.21 11.70
N LEU A 261 -15.38 -24.29 12.03
CA LEU A 261 -14.82 -24.14 13.38
C LEU A 261 -15.41 -22.90 14.08
N ASN A 262 -15.46 -22.95 15.42
CA ASN A 262 -15.77 -21.79 16.24
C ASN A 262 -14.47 -21.17 16.78
N TYR A 263 -14.18 -19.93 16.40
CA TYR A 263 -12.96 -19.23 16.76
C TYR A 263 -12.75 -19.13 18.28
N LEU A 264 -13.82 -19.07 19.10
CA LEU A 264 -13.75 -19.00 20.56
C LEU A 264 -12.99 -20.18 21.19
N ASN A 265 -12.94 -21.32 20.50
CA ASN A 265 -12.24 -22.50 20.99
C ASN A 265 -10.72 -22.46 20.70
N TYR A 266 -10.28 -21.56 19.80
CA TYR A 266 -8.91 -21.58 19.26
C TYR A 266 -8.17 -20.25 19.38
N VAL A 267 -8.85 -19.14 19.59
CA VAL A 267 -8.25 -17.81 19.62
C VAL A 267 -7.98 -17.37 21.07
N GLU A 268 -6.79 -16.84 21.29
CA GLU A 268 -6.38 -16.19 22.53
C GLU A 268 -5.99 -14.73 22.25
N ALA A 269 -6.64 -13.79 22.95
CA ALA A 269 -6.29 -12.38 22.86
C ALA A 269 -5.10 -12.08 23.79
N ASN A 270 -4.11 -11.37 23.30
CA ASN A 270 -2.95 -10.94 24.08
C ASN A 270 -2.83 -9.43 24.07
N LYS A 271 -3.12 -8.79 25.21
CA LYS A 271 -3.08 -7.34 25.41
C LYS A 271 -1.72 -6.69 25.12
N LYS A 272 -0.62 -7.44 25.10
CA LYS A 272 0.69 -6.92 24.72
C LYS A 272 0.79 -6.44 23.29
N PHE A 273 -0.16 -6.82 22.44
CA PHE A 273 -0.25 -6.40 21.04
C PHE A 273 -1.28 -5.28 20.82
N GLU A 274 -1.92 -4.79 21.87
CA GLU A 274 -2.76 -3.59 21.80
C GLU A 274 -1.86 -2.36 21.61
N ASP A 275 -2.21 -1.48 20.67
CA ASP A 275 -1.53 -0.19 20.52
C ASP A 275 -2.01 0.75 21.63
N PRO A 276 -1.14 1.17 22.58
CA PRO A 276 -1.54 2.03 23.68
C PRO A 276 -1.98 3.45 23.23
N ASN A 277 -1.68 3.81 21.99
CA ASN A 277 -2.07 5.09 21.39
C ASN A 277 -3.34 4.98 20.53
N PHE A 278 -3.99 3.83 20.53
CA PHE A 278 -5.19 3.61 19.73
C PHE A 278 -6.37 4.44 20.28
N THR A 279 -6.99 5.22 19.41
CA THR A 279 -8.25 5.91 19.75
C THR A 279 -9.45 5.03 19.41
N ASN A 280 -10.59 5.26 20.08
CA ASN A 280 -11.84 4.56 19.79
C ASN A 280 -12.48 4.97 18.45
N ILE A 281 -11.88 5.92 17.71
CA ILE A 281 -12.37 6.35 16.40
C ILE A 281 -11.76 5.44 15.34
N PRO A 282 -12.58 4.69 14.58
CA PRO A 282 -12.09 3.72 13.62
C PRO A 282 -11.48 4.42 12.39
N ARG A 283 -10.47 3.79 11.80
CA ARG A 283 -9.97 4.17 10.49
C ARG A 283 -10.84 3.51 9.42
N ILE A 284 -11.80 4.30 8.90
CA ILE A 284 -12.71 3.94 7.81
C ILE A 284 -12.58 5.04 6.76
N GLY A 285 -12.32 4.69 5.51
CA GLY A 285 -12.09 5.66 4.45
C GLY A 285 -13.38 6.10 3.77
N ASP A 286 -13.38 7.34 3.29
CA ASP A 286 -14.43 7.90 2.43
C ASP A 286 -13.91 8.01 1.00
N SER A 287 -14.24 7.04 0.18
CA SER A 287 -13.76 6.95 -1.21
C SER A 287 -14.68 7.63 -2.23
N ARG A 288 -15.56 8.55 -1.80
CA ARG A 288 -16.49 9.23 -2.69
C ARG A 288 -15.78 10.04 -3.78
N LEU A 289 -14.67 10.71 -3.47
CA LEU A 289 -13.95 11.51 -4.45
C LEU A 289 -13.45 10.68 -5.63
N ILE A 290 -12.77 9.55 -5.37
CA ILE A 290 -12.29 8.69 -6.45
C ILE A 290 -13.45 8.06 -7.22
N ALA A 291 -14.55 7.72 -6.56
CA ALA A 291 -15.77 7.22 -7.23
C ALA A 291 -16.36 8.25 -8.18
N GLU A 292 -16.52 9.49 -7.74
CA GLU A 292 -17.06 10.59 -8.55
C GLU A 292 -16.18 10.93 -9.76
N VAL A 293 -14.86 10.94 -9.56
CA VAL A 293 -13.92 11.37 -10.61
C VAL A 293 -13.62 10.28 -11.62
N THR A 294 -13.55 9.02 -11.18
CA THR A 294 -13.09 7.88 -12.01
C THR A 294 -14.17 6.87 -12.35
N GLY A 295 -15.33 6.92 -11.67
CA GLY A 295 -16.34 5.87 -11.73
C GLY A 295 -15.96 4.59 -10.97
N TRP A 296 -14.84 4.60 -10.21
CA TRP A 296 -14.42 3.44 -9.43
C TRP A 296 -15.36 3.13 -8.28
N SER A 297 -15.58 1.85 -8.03
CA SER A 297 -16.22 1.35 -6.82
C SER A 297 -15.62 0.00 -6.45
N PRO A 298 -15.51 -0.35 -5.15
CA PRO A 298 -15.07 -1.68 -4.77
C PRO A 298 -16.10 -2.74 -5.20
N GLU A 299 -15.63 -3.79 -5.88
CA GLU A 299 -16.45 -4.90 -6.37
C GLU A 299 -16.50 -6.06 -5.37
N PHE A 300 -15.40 -6.24 -4.59
CA PHE A 300 -15.29 -7.28 -3.58
C PHE A 300 -15.65 -6.73 -2.19
N SER A 301 -16.46 -7.47 -1.46
CA SER A 301 -16.89 -7.13 -0.09
C SER A 301 -16.20 -8.01 0.95
#